data_112a843f9d3e52963279e991de93ef01
#
_entry.id   112a843f9d3e52963279e991de93ef01
#
_cell.length_a   1.000
_cell.length_b   1.000
_cell.length_c   1.000
_cell.angle_alpha   90.00
_cell.angle_beta   90.00
_cell.angle_gamma   90.00
#
_symmetry.space_group_name_H-M   'P 1'
#
loop_
_entity.id
_entity.type
_entity.pdbx_description
1 polymer ?
#
loop_
_entity_poly.entity_id
_entity_poly.type
_entity_poly.pdbx_seq_one_letter_code
_entity_poly.pdbx_strand_id
1 'polypeptide(L)'
;VGIVGLGPMAGQASHFVNYAVKLVDDPALIEYSRARYVNELNRLCGVMERRLADRPYLAGEYSIADMASWPWARIADRLGQNFGDFPKLKDWVDRIRARPAVERALKVGEELRQKELSKADVQQMATSLFGQTAASVAAAA
;
A
#
# COMPACT_ATOMS: atom_id res chain seq x y z
N VAL A 1 5.24 6.72 -12.19
CA VAL A 1 4.74 5.46 -11.59
C VAL A 1 4.39 5.67 -10.11
N GLY A 2 5.22 6.34 -9.31
CA GLY A 2 5.05 6.44 -7.85
C GLY A 2 3.76 7.11 -7.39
N ILE A 3 3.66 8.45 -7.52
CA ILE A 3 2.57 9.23 -6.90
C ILE A 3 1.22 8.97 -7.59
N VAL A 4 1.18 8.95 -8.92
CA VAL A 4 -0.08 8.84 -9.69
C VAL A 4 -0.52 7.38 -9.89
N GLY A 5 0.39 6.42 -9.84
CA GLY A 5 0.09 5.01 -10.08
C GLY A 5 0.17 4.17 -8.81
N LEU A 6 1.38 3.96 -8.29
CA LEU A 6 1.63 2.99 -7.21
C LEU A 6 0.84 3.32 -5.94
N GLY A 7 0.91 4.55 -5.44
CA GLY A 7 0.21 4.97 -4.22
C GLY A 7 -1.30 4.74 -4.30
N PRO A 8 -2.00 5.36 -5.28
CA PRO A 8 -3.43 5.18 -5.44
C PRO A 8 -3.84 3.71 -5.62
N MET A 9 -3.14 2.94 -6.45
CA MET A 9 -3.52 1.55 -6.71
C MET A 9 -3.23 0.63 -5.51
N ALA A 10 -2.10 0.80 -4.82
CA ALA A 10 -1.82 0.10 -3.58
C ALA A 10 -2.82 0.47 -2.48
N GLY A 11 -3.24 1.73 -2.40
CA GLY A 11 -4.29 2.18 -1.49
C GLY A 11 -5.63 1.49 -1.75
N GLN A 12 -6.05 1.39 -3.01
CA GLN A 12 -7.27 0.65 -3.38
C GLN A 12 -7.11 -0.86 -3.12
N ALA A 13 -5.99 -1.47 -3.49
CA ALA A 13 -5.72 -2.86 -3.15
C ALA A 13 -5.80 -3.09 -1.64
N SER A 14 -5.21 -2.20 -0.83
CA SER A 14 -5.29 -2.24 0.63
C SER A 14 -6.73 -2.14 1.13
N HIS A 15 -7.55 -1.26 0.55
CA HIS A 15 -8.96 -1.15 0.90
C HIS A 15 -9.69 -2.48 0.70
N PHE A 16 -9.58 -3.09 -0.46
CA PHE A 16 -10.30 -4.33 -0.77
C PHE A 16 -9.71 -5.58 -0.09
N VAL A 17 -8.43 -5.59 0.25
CA VAL A 17 -7.78 -6.72 0.96
C VAL A 17 -8.00 -6.64 2.47
N ASN A 18 -7.95 -5.45 3.07
CA ASN A 18 -7.89 -5.30 4.53
C ASN A 18 -9.19 -4.78 5.16
N TYR A 19 -9.96 -3.95 4.44
CA TYR A 19 -11.13 -3.24 5.00
C TYR A 19 -12.45 -3.75 4.42
N ALA A 20 -12.61 -3.74 3.11
CA ALA A 20 -13.87 -4.11 2.46
C ALA A 20 -14.31 -5.54 2.82
N VAL A 21 -13.38 -6.48 2.93
CA VAL A 21 -13.65 -7.85 3.40
C VAL A 21 -14.25 -7.93 4.80
N LYS A 22 -14.10 -6.87 5.60
CA LYS A 22 -14.66 -6.77 6.97
C LYS A 22 -15.98 -5.99 6.99
N LEU A 23 -16.33 -5.31 5.91
CA LEU A 23 -17.52 -4.47 5.78
C LEU A 23 -18.67 -5.15 5.05
N VAL A 24 -18.37 -6.08 4.15
CA VAL A 24 -19.38 -6.83 3.40
C VAL A 24 -19.57 -8.22 4.00
N ASP A 25 -20.82 -8.70 4.00
CA ASP A 25 -21.12 -10.06 4.46
C ASP A 25 -20.91 -11.09 3.33
N ASP A 26 -21.13 -10.69 2.08
CA ASP A 26 -20.89 -11.54 0.90
C ASP A 26 -19.62 -11.10 0.16
N PRO A 27 -18.52 -11.89 0.21
CA PRO A 27 -17.27 -11.59 -0.49
C PRO A 27 -17.40 -11.44 -2.01
N ALA A 28 -18.43 -12.05 -2.63
CA ALA A 28 -18.66 -11.95 -4.07
C ALA A 28 -18.91 -10.50 -4.51
N LEU A 29 -19.46 -9.66 -3.62
CA LEU A 29 -19.74 -8.25 -3.91
C LEU A 29 -18.48 -7.42 -4.21
N ILE A 30 -17.33 -7.84 -3.71
CA ILE A 30 -16.06 -7.10 -3.84
C ILE A 30 -15.00 -7.82 -4.67
N GLU A 31 -15.25 -9.06 -5.09
CA GLU A 31 -14.24 -9.91 -5.73
C GLU A 31 -13.69 -9.29 -7.01
N TYR A 32 -14.55 -8.76 -7.88
CA TYR A 32 -14.09 -8.07 -9.09
C TYR A 32 -13.16 -6.89 -8.77
N SER A 33 -13.53 -6.03 -7.83
CA SER A 33 -12.76 -4.85 -7.46
C SER A 33 -11.44 -5.25 -6.80
N ARG A 34 -11.48 -6.25 -5.91
CA ARG A 34 -10.30 -6.80 -5.26
C ARG A 34 -9.30 -7.34 -6.29
N ALA A 35 -9.76 -8.21 -7.19
CA ALA A 35 -8.93 -8.76 -8.25
C ALA A 35 -8.37 -7.66 -9.17
N ARG A 36 -9.20 -6.70 -9.56
CA ARG A 36 -8.81 -5.57 -10.42
C ARG A 36 -7.64 -4.79 -9.84
N TYR A 37 -7.69 -4.42 -8.55
CA TYR A 37 -6.65 -3.60 -7.92
C TYR A 37 -5.42 -4.39 -7.51
N VAL A 38 -5.56 -5.63 -7.08
CA VAL A 38 -4.43 -6.54 -6.81
C VAL A 38 -3.64 -6.82 -8.08
N ASN A 39 -4.31 -7.07 -9.21
CA ASN A 39 -3.67 -7.29 -10.51
C ASN A 39 -2.97 -6.01 -11.04
N GLU A 40 -3.56 -4.84 -10.84
CA GLU A 40 -2.90 -3.58 -11.22
C GLU A 40 -1.67 -3.30 -10.36
N LEU A 41 -1.73 -3.60 -9.07
CA LEU A 41 -0.54 -3.54 -8.20
C LEU A 41 0.56 -4.51 -8.67
N ASN A 42 0.19 -5.73 -9.06
CA ASN A 42 1.12 -6.71 -9.64
C ASN A 42 1.82 -6.15 -10.88
N ARG A 43 1.05 -5.58 -11.81
CA ARG A 43 1.59 -4.93 -13.01
C ARG A 43 2.58 -3.81 -12.67
N LEU A 44 2.27 -2.98 -11.67
CA LEU A 44 3.13 -1.89 -11.22
C LEU A 44 4.41 -2.41 -10.55
N CYS A 45 4.34 -3.49 -9.77
CA CYS A 45 5.52 -4.20 -9.25
C CYS A 45 6.42 -4.69 -10.41
N GLY A 46 5.84 -5.25 -11.47
CA GLY A 46 6.57 -5.65 -12.67
C GLY A 46 7.24 -4.49 -13.41
N VAL A 47 6.61 -3.31 -13.44
CA VAL A 47 7.23 -2.09 -13.99
C VAL A 47 8.44 -1.66 -13.16
N MET A 48 8.34 -1.73 -11.82
CA MET A 48 9.44 -1.42 -10.91
C MET A 48 10.57 -2.46 -11.01
N GLU A 49 10.24 -3.75 -11.07
CA GLU A 49 11.18 -4.84 -11.27
C GLU A 49 12.05 -4.61 -12.50
N ARG A 50 11.41 -4.32 -13.64
CA ARG A 50 12.11 -4.02 -14.89
C ARG A 50 12.93 -2.73 -14.79
N ARG A 51 12.45 -1.69 -14.09
CA ARG A 51 13.17 -0.44 -13.90
C ARG A 51 14.44 -0.63 -13.07
N LEU A 52 14.42 -1.54 -12.11
CA LEU A 52 15.51 -1.84 -11.18
C LEU A 52 16.49 -2.91 -11.71
N ALA A 53 16.27 -3.44 -12.90
CA ALA A 53 17.10 -4.50 -13.48
C ALA A 53 18.58 -4.08 -13.69
N ASP A 54 18.80 -2.81 -14.05
CA ASP A 54 20.11 -2.26 -14.41
C ASP A 54 20.58 -1.10 -13.51
N ARG A 55 19.86 -0.83 -12.41
CA ARG A 55 20.17 0.31 -11.53
C ARG A 55 19.77 0.06 -10.08
N PRO A 56 20.50 0.67 -9.12
CA PRO A 56 20.24 0.45 -7.71
C PRO A 56 18.99 1.15 -7.18
N TYR A 57 18.54 2.25 -7.82
CA TYR A 57 17.40 3.07 -7.40
C TYR A 57 16.56 3.51 -8.59
N LEU A 58 15.30 3.93 -8.36
CA LEU A 58 14.33 4.24 -9.42
C LEU A 58 14.79 5.30 -10.41
N ALA A 59 15.53 6.31 -9.96
CA ALA A 59 16.09 7.37 -10.79
C ALA A 59 17.59 7.19 -11.10
N GLY A 60 18.19 6.04 -10.73
CA GLY A 60 19.61 5.77 -10.82
C GLY A 60 20.29 5.95 -9.48
N GLU A 61 20.22 7.13 -8.89
CA GLU A 61 20.64 7.43 -7.52
C GLU A 61 19.44 7.53 -6.58
N TYR A 62 19.69 7.41 -5.25
CA TYR A 62 18.66 7.55 -4.24
C TYR A 62 18.03 8.94 -4.26
N SER A 63 16.72 9.01 -4.41
CA SER A 63 16.00 10.25 -4.64
C SER A 63 14.59 10.25 -4.04
N ILE A 64 13.87 11.35 -4.21
CA ILE A 64 12.45 11.46 -3.85
C ILE A 64 11.58 10.41 -4.54
N ALA A 65 11.99 9.86 -5.69
CA ALA A 65 11.26 8.78 -6.36
C ALA A 65 11.24 7.51 -5.49
N ASP A 66 12.37 7.20 -4.83
CA ASP A 66 12.48 6.07 -3.91
C ASP A 66 11.73 6.36 -2.61
N MET A 67 11.87 7.56 -2.06
CA MET A 67 11.19 7.96 -0.82
C MET A 67 9.66 7.89 -0.94
N ALA A 68 9.11 8.34 -2.06
CA ALA A 68 7.67 8.35 -2.31
C ALA A 68 7.11 6.96 -2.66
N SER A 69 7.90 6.09 -3.28
CA SER A 69 7.44 4.77 -3.74
C SER A 69 7.61 3.68 -2.67
N TRP A 70 8.64 3.77 -1.86
CA TRP A 70 9.00 2.72 -0.90
C TRP A 70 7.91 2.39 0.14
N PRO A 71 7.20 3.37 0.75
CA PRO A 71 6.16 3.07 1.74
C PRO A 71 5.05 2.17 1.20
N TRP A 72 4.75 2.27 -0.08
CA TRP A 72 3.75 1.45 -0.76
C TRP A 72 4.30 0.11 -1.23
N ALA A 73 5.49 0.10 -1.83
CA ALA A 73 6.10 -1.11 -2.34
C ALA A 73 6.48 -2.11 -1.22
N ARG A 74 6.94 -1.63 -0.06
CA ARG A 74 7.36 -2.48 1.06
C ARG A 74 6.24 -3.34 1.67
N ILE A 75 4.99 -3.00 1.41
CA ILE A 75 3.82 -3.72 1.92
C ILE A 75 3.11 -4.53 0.82
N ALA A 76 3.70 -4.64 -0.36
CA ALA A 76 3.08 -5.31 -1.50
C ALA A 76 2.75 -6.79 -1.20
N ASP A 77 3.58 -7.47 -0.41
CA ASP A 77 3.32 -8.83 0.06
C ASP A 77 2.01 -8.96 0.84
N ARG A 78 1.70 -7.98 1.69
CA ARG A 78 0.44 -7.93 2.45
C ARG A 78 -0.77 -7.60 1.58
N LEU A 79 -0.53 -7.15 0.36
CA LEU A 79 -1.55 -6.80 -0.63
C LEU A 79 -1.65 -7.84 -1.76
N GLY A 80 -1.21 -9.08 -1.48
CA GLY A 80 -1.36 -10.22 -2.37
C GLY A 80 -0.26 -10.36 -3.43
N GLN A 81 0.89 -9.68 -3.28
CA GLN A 81 2.02 -9.86 -4.17
C GLN A 81 3.04 -10.85 -3.60
N ASN A 82 3.71 -11.59 -4.47
CA ASN A 82 4.80 -12.47 -4.09
C ASN A 82 6.14 -11.82 -4.50
N PHE A 83 6.97 -11.47 -3.54
CA PHE A 83 8.31 -10.91 -3.81
C PHE A 83 9.26 -11.91 -4.52
N GLY A 84 8.95 -13.19 -4.50
CA GLY A 84 9.68 -14.18 -5.31
C GLY A 84 9.59 -13.92 -6.81
N ASP A 85 8.49 -13.31 -7.27
CA ASP A 85 8.28 -12.94 -8.68
C ASP A 85 8.99 -11.61 -9.05
N PHE A 86 9.48 -10.86 -8.04
CA PHE A 86 10.06 -9.52 -8.18
C PHE A 86 11.37 -9.38 -7.38
N PRO A 87 12.44 -10.14 -7.69
CA PRO A 87 13.66 -10.16 -6.90
C PRO A 87 14.40 -8.82 -6.85
N LYS A 88 14.42 -8.04 -7.94
CA LYS A 88 15.06 -6.71 -7.96
C LYS A 88 14.30 -5.68 -7.13
N LEU A 89 12.97 -5.76 -7.17
CA LEU A 89 12.10 -4.96 -6.33
C LEU A 89 12.33 -5.30 -4.85
N LYS A 90 12.43 -6.59 -4.52
CA LYS A 90 12.74 -7.03 -3.16
C LYS A 90 14.10 -6.52 -2.67
N ASP A 91 15.16 -6.67 -3.48
CA ASP A 91 16.49 -6.16 -3.18
C ASP A 91 16.48 -4.64 -2.93
N TRP A 92 15.72 -3.90 -3.72
CA TRP A 92 15.55 -2.46 -3.56
C TRP A 92 14.78 -2.12 -2.28
N VAL A 93 13.71 -2.84 -1.95
CA VAL A 93 12.95 -2.66 -0.70
C VAL A 93 13.87 -2.87 0.51
N ASP A 94 14.66 -3.94 0.52
CA ASP A 94 15.58 -4.28 1.61
C ASP A 94 16.71 -3.26 1.73
N ARG A 95 17.27 -2.82 0.60
CA ARG A 95 18.33 -1.78 0.56
C ARG A 95 17.87 -0.47 1.19
N ILE A 96 16.64 -0.03 0.91
CA ILE A 96 16.10 1.19 1.50
C ILE A 96 15.76 0.97 2.97
N ARG A 97 15.21 -0.19 3.34
CA ARG A 97 14.90 -0.54 4.73
C ARG A 97 16.13 -0.47 5.64
N ALA A 98 17.30 -0.91 5.15
CA ALA A 98 18.56 -0.90 5.88
C ALA A 98 19.17 0.50 6.08
N ARG A 99 18.56 1.56 5.55
CA ARG A 99 19.04 2.93 5.77
C ARG A 99 18.74 3.38 7.20
N PRO A 100 19.73 3.91 7.95
CA PRO A 100 19.52 4.28 9.36
C PRO A 100 18.36 5.25 9.62
N ALA A 101 18.11 6.18 8.67
CA ALA A 101 16.99 7.10 8.76
C ALA A 101 15.64 6.38 8.63
N VAL A 102 15.56 5.35 7.77
CA VAL A 102 14.35 4.54 7.56
C VAL A 102 14.09 3.66 8.77
N GLU A 103 15.13 3.04 9.34
CA GLU A 103 15.01 2.24 10.57
C GLU A 103 14.48 3.08 11.74
N ARG A 104 15.01 4.32 11.92
CA ARG A 104 14.47 5.23 12.94
C ARG A 104 13.00 5.58 12.69
N ALA A 105 12.65 5.89 11.47
CA ALA A 105 11.25 6.23 11.11
C ALA A 105 10.29 5.05 11.35
N LEU A 106 10.71 3.82 11.06
CA LEU A 106 9.91 2.63 11.32
C LEU A 106 9.67 2.40 12.81
N LYS A 107 10.68 2.65 13.68
CA LYS A 107 10.52 2.54 15.14
C LYS A 107 9.45 3.49 15.67
N VAL A 108 9.47 4.75 15.25
CA VAL A 108 8.39 5.71 15.61
C VAL A 108 7.02 5.21 15.19
N GLY A 109 6.91 4.65 13.97
CA GLY A 109 5.66 4.08 13.48
C GLY A 109 5.22 2.83 14.25
N GLU A 110 6.15 2.05 14.79
CA GLU A 110 5.84 0.87 15.62
C GLU A 110 5.22 1.26 16.96
N GLU A 111 5.74 2.29 17.61
CA GLU A 111 5.22 2.82 18.87
C GLU A 111 3.79 3.35 18.74
N LEU A 112 3.45 3.91 17.57
CA LEU A 112 2.12 4.47 17.27
C LEU A 112 1.18 3.46 16.62
N ARG A 113 1.67 2.28 16.26
CA ARG A 113 0.87 1.29 15.52
C ARG A 113 -0.20 0.70 16.42
N GLN A 114 -1.45 0.92 16.07
CA GLN A 114 -2.58 0.24 16.68
C GLN A 114 -2.51 -1.27 16.38
N LYS A 115 -3.11 -2.08 17.26
CA LYS A 115 -3.32 -3.50 17.02
C LYS A 115 -4.08 -3.71 15.70
N GLU A 116 -3.98 -4.90 15.13
CA GLU A 116 -4.77 -5.28 13.97
C GLU A 116 -6.26 -5.00 14.23
N LEU A 117 -6.89 -4.24 13.32
CA LEU A 117 -8.28 -3.83 13.47
C LEU A 117 -9.21 -5.04 13.34
N SER A 118 -10.08 -5.23 14.30
CA SER A 118 -11.16 -6.22 14.23
C SER A 118 -12.25 -5.80 13.22
N LYS A 119 -13.17 -6.72 12.89
CA LYS A 119 -14.37 -6.40 12.09
C LYS A 119 -15.17 -5.26 12.74
N ALA A 120 -15.34 -5.31 14.06
CA ALA A 120 -16.08 -4.29 14.82
C ALA A 120 -15.39 -2.92 14.76
N ASP A 121 -14.06 -2.86 14.91
CA ASP A 121 -13.30 -1.62 14.79
C ASP A 121 -13.48 -1.00 13.40
N VAL A 122 -13.36 -1.81 12.35
CA VAL A 122 -13.53 -1.34 10.97
C VAL A 122 -14.95 -0.84 10.71
N GLN A 123 -15.97 -1.53 11.21
CA GLN A 123 -17.36 -1.10 11.09
C GLN A 123 -17.61 0.22 11.82
N GLN A 124 -17.08 0.38 13.02
CA GLN A 124 -17.20 1.63 13.79
C GLN A 124 -16.51 2.80 13.08
N MET A 125 -15.37 2.56 12.46
CA MET A 125 -14.59 3.56 11.74
C MET A 125 -15.08 3.82 10.30
N ALA A 126 -15.97 2.95 9.78
CA ALA A 126 -16.34 2.95 8.35
C ALA A 126 -16.88 4.30 7.87
N THR A 127 -17.72 4.97 8.66
CA THR A 127 -18.27 6.29 8.32
C THR A 127 -17.16 7.34 8.17
N SER A 128 -16.22 7.38 9.11
CA SER A 128 -15.11 8.32 9.09
C SER A 128 -14.07 8.02 8.00
N LEU A 129 -13.82 6.72 7.73
CA LEU A 129 -12.81 6.31 6.76
C LEU A 129 -13.33 6.29 5.31
N PHE A 130 -14.59 5.90 5.11
CA PHE A 130 -15.11 5.57 3.78
C PHE A 130 -16.47 6.22 3.47
N GLY A 131 -17.19 6.74 4.48
CA GLY A 131 -18.54 7.29 4.34
C GLY A 131 -18.60 8.81 4.33
N GLN A 132 -17.48 9.52 4.30
CA GLN A 132 -17.44 10.98 4.27
C GLN A 132 -17.95 11.52 2.93
N THR A 133 -18.86 12.50 3.02
CA THR A 133 -19.40 13.22 1.86
C THR A 133 -19.24 14.72 2.07
N ALA A 134 -19.42 15.52 1.03
CA ALA A 134 -19.40 16.98 1.14
C ALA A 134 -20.45 17.47 2.17
N ALA A 135 -21.61 16.83 2.22
CA ALA A 135 -22.67 17.18 3.18
C ALA A 135 -22.26 16.84 4.63
N SER A 136 -21.65 15.66 4.87
CA SER A 136 -21.21 15.29 6.23
C SER A 136 -20.06 16.17 6.73
N VAL A 137 -19.15 16.59 5.84
CA VAL A 137 -18.06 17.53 6.19
C VAL A 137 -18.61 18.92 6.50
N ALA A 138 -19.55 19.41 5.71
CA ALA A 138 -20.19 20.72 5.96
C ALA A 138 -20.99 20.76 7.28
N ALA A 139 -21.60 19.63 7.68
CA ALA A 139 -22.36 19.55 8.93
C ALA A 139 -21.46 19.48 10.20
N ALA A 140 -20.18 19.18 10.04
CA ALA A 140 -19.19 19.07 11.13
C ALA A 140 -18.39 20.37 11.37
N ALA A 141 -18.56 21.39 10.52
CA ALA A 141 -17.91 22.70 10.61
C ALA A 141 -18.79 23.70 11.34
#